data_540a54235c471f832c5b33b9dc55e3e5
#
_entry.id   540a54235c471f832c5b33b9dc55e3e5
#
_cell.length_a   1.000
_cell.length_b   1.000
_cell.length_c   1.000
_cell.angle_alpha   90.00
_cell.angle_beta   90.00
_cell.angle_gamma   90.00
#
_symmetry.space_group_name_H-M   'P 1'
#
loop_
_entity.id
_entity.type
_entity.pdbx_description
1 polymer ?
#
loop_
_entity_poly.entity_id
_entity_poly.type
_entity_poly.pdbx_seq_one_letter_code
_entity_poly.pdbx_strand_id
1 'polypeptide(L)'
;MVRAMTDVMHHTLYDGRRIAFHFTPGAGPTLVFLPGYMSDMSGSKATALFAEAQAQGRACLLLDYSGCGQSAGDFADGMLSRWRDEVLALIASYVSGPVLLVGSSMGGWLMLLVAEHLKHRLAGMIGIAPAPDFT
;
A
#
# COMPACT_ATOMS: atom_id res chain seq x y z
N MET A 1 -9.73 -20.03 13.63
CA MET A 1 -8.46 -19.64 14.23
C MET A 1 -7.90 -18.40 13.53
N VAL A 2 -7.57 -17.41 14.32
CA VAL A 2 -6.99 -16.20 13.75
C VAL A 2 -5.51 -16.46 13.48
N ARG A 3 -5.12 -16.19 12.25
CA ARG A 3 -3.75 -16.39 11.85
C ARG A 3 -2.92 -15.16 12.19
N ALA A 4 -1.73 -15.40 12.70
CA ALA A 4 -0.83 -14.30 12.98
C ALA A 4 -0.44 -13.63 11.68
N MET A 5 -0.12 -12.33 11.74
CA MET A 5 0.39 -11.63 10.60
C MET A 5 1.73 -12.26 10.19
N THR A 6 1.96 -12.30 8.89
CA THR A 6 3.21 -12.85 8.38
C THR A 6 4.40 -12.02 8.85
N ASP A 7 5.57 -12.60 8.81
CA ASP A 7 6.79 -11.86 9.12
C ASP A 7 6.97 -10.74 8.12
N VAL A 8 7.56 -9.64 8.58
CA VAL A 8 7.82 -8.51 7.70
C VAL A 8 8.86 -8.91 6.65
N MET A 9 8.58 -8.55 5.41
CA MET A 9 9.49 -8.77 4.30
C MET A 9 10.05 -7.45 3.82
N HIS A 10 11.15 -7.49 3.10
CA HIS A 10 11.77 -6.29 2.57
C HIS A 10 12.05 -6.45 1.10
N HIS A 11 11.80 -5.39 0.35
CA HIS A 11 12.11 -5.33 -1.07
C HIS A 11 13.12 -4.22 -1.29
N THR A 12 14.23 -4.53 -1.95
CA THR A 12 15.25 -3.55 -2.23
C THR A 12 15.05 -2.98 -3.62
N LEU A 13 14.90 -1.67 -3.69
CA LEU A 13 14.74 -0.97 -4.96
C LEU A 13 16.09 -0.81 -5.64
N TYR A 14 16.05 -0.41 -6.92
CA TYR A 14 17.26 -0.27 -7.72
C TYR A 14 18.27 0.72 -7.12
N ASP A 15 17.80 1.69 -6.34
CA ASP A 15 18.68 2.68 -5.72
C ASP A 15 19.07 2.31 -4.29
N GLY A 16 18.77 1.10 -3.85
CA GLY A 16 19.17 0.61 -2.55
C GLY A 16 18.18 0.81 -1.43
N ARG A 17 17.10 1.53 -1.66
CA ARG A 17 16.07 1.71 -0.63
C ARG A 17 15.38 0.39 -0.35
N ARG A 18 15.14 0.12 0.92
CA ARG A 18 14.45 -1.11 1.34
C ARG A 18 13.05 -0.75 1.81
N ILE A 19 12.07 -1.43 1.25
CA ILE A 19 10.67 -1.20 1.59
C ILE A 19 10.16 -2.39 2.38
N ALA A 20 9.68 -2.11 3.58
CA ALA A 20 9.11 -3.16 4.44
C ALA A 20 7.67 -3.42 4.02
N PHE A 21 7.29 -4.67 3.94
CA PHE A 21 5.93 -5.01 3.54
C PHE A 21 5.49 -6.35 4.10
N HIS A 22 4.18 -6.57 4.09
CA HIS A 22 3.56 -7.87 4.38
C HIS A 22 2.74 -8.28 3.17
N PHE A 23 2.80 -9.53 2.82
CA PHE A 23 2.01 -10.04 1.70
C PHE A 23 1.44 -11.41 2.04
N THR A 24 0.15 -11.57 1.80
CA THR A 24 -0.48 -12.89 1.90
C THR A 24 -1.03 -13.24 0.53
N PRO A 25 -0.71 -14.42 0.01
CA PRO A 25 -1.24 -14.85 -1.29
C PRO A 25 -2.71 -15.26 -1.14
N GLY A 26 -3.39 -15.35 -2.26
CA GLY A 26 -4.78 -15.78 -2.26
C GLY A 26 -5.48 -15.40 -3.55
N ALA A 27 -6.80 -15.46 -3.51
CA ALA A 27 -7.60 -15.09 -4.66
C ALA A 27 -7.55 -13.59 -4.89
N GLY A 28 -7.58 -13.21 -6.15
CA GLY A 28 -7.64 -11.80 -6.51
C GLY A 28 -9.05 -11.27 -6.57
N PRO A 29 -9.21 -9.97 -6.79
CA PRO A 29 -8.13 -9.00 -6.93
C PRO A 29 -7.30 -8.87 -5.65
N THR A 30 -6.02 -8.55 -5.82
CA THR A 30 -5.16 -8.34 -4.66
C THR A 30 -5.48 -6.99 -4.02
N LEU A 31 -5.72 -7.00 -2.72
CA LEU A 31 -5.94 -5.78 -1.98
C LEU A 31 -4.58 -5.15 -1.68
N VAL A 32 -4.39 -3.89 -2.05
CA VAL A 32 -3.15 -3.16 -1.77
C VAL A 32 -3.53 -1.97 -0.91
N PHE A 33 -3.11 -2.00 0.36
CA PHE A 33 -3.47 -0.96 1.30
C PHE A 33 -2.40 0.12 1.35
N LEU A 34 -2.82 1.37 1.16
CA LEU A 34 -1.95 2.54 1.17
C LEU A 34 -2.21 3.35 2.42
N PRO A 35 -1.30 3.28 3.42
CA PRO A 35 -1.51 3.99 4.69
C PRO A 35 -1.46 5.50 4.51
N GLY A 36 -2.00 6.22 5.50
CA GLY A 36 -1.94 7.66 5.52
C GLY A 36 -0.61 8.18 6.03
N TYR A 37 -0.43 9.49 5.95
CA TYR A 37 0.75 10.15 6.46
C TYR A 37 0.84 9.91 7.98
N MET A 38 2.01 9.60 8.46
CA MET A 38 2.27 9.30 9.87
C MET A 38 1.64 7.99 10.33
N SER A 39 1.04 7.24 9.42
CA SER A 39 0.54 5.90 9.70
C SER A 39 1.48 4.88 9.08
N ASP A 40 1.33 3.64 9.49
CA ASP A 40 2.15 2.59 8.93
C ASP A 40 1.32 1.31 8.78
N MET A 41 1.98 0.26 8.28
CA MET A 41 1.29 -1.00 8.01
C MET A 41 0.91 -1.76 9.27
N SER A 42 1.35 -1.31 10.44
CA SER A 42 0.96 -1.91 11.71
C SER A 42 -0.22 -1.22 12.34
N GLY A 43 -0.77 -0.19 11.68
CA GLY A 43 -1.95 0.50 12.18
C GLY A 43 -3.16 -0.40 12.20
N SER A 44 -4.17 -0.01 12.98
CA SER A 44 -5.34 -0.87 13.20
C SER A 44 -6.12 -1.17 11.92
N LYS A 45 -6.24 -0.19 11.02
CA LYS A 45 -6.96 -0.40 9.77
C LYS A 45 -6.23 -1.39 8.86
N ALA A 46 -4.91 -1.22 8.78
CA ALA A 46 -4.09 -2.09 7.93
C ALA A 46 -4.10 -3.52 8.44
N THR A 47 -3.90 -3.70 9.76
CA THR A 47 -3.86 -5.05 10.31
C THR A 47 -5.21 -5.73 10.24
N ALA A 48 -6.29 -4.99 10.44
CA ALA A 48 -7.63 -5.55 10.35
C ALA A 48 -7.94 -6.01 8.93
N LEU A 49 -7.58 -5.21 7.94
CA LEU A 49 -7.80 -5.57 6.55
C LEU A 49 -6.99 -6.81 6.17
N PHE A 50 -5.75 -6.86 6.60
CA PHE A 50 -4.87 -7.99 6.29
C PHE A 50 -5.41 -9.28 6.91
N ALA A 51 -5.82 -9.22 8.17
CA ALA A 51 -6.38 -10.38 8.87
C ALA A 51 -7.65 -10.87 8.17
N GLU A 52 -8.50 -9.94 7.77
CA GLU A 52 -9.73 -10.31 7.09
C GLU A 52 -9.42 -10.94 5.72
N ALA A 53 -8.46 -10.40 5.00
CA ALA A 53 -8.06 -10.98 3.73
C ALA A 53 -7.55 -12.40 3.91
N GLN A 54 -6.72 -12.62 4.93
CA GLN A 54 -6.23 -13.97 5.22
C GLN A 54 -7.38 -14.92 5.53
N ALA A 55 -8.33 -14.47 6.33
CA ALA A 55 -9.45 -15.30 6.73
C ALA A 55 -10.31 -15.70 5.54
N GLN A 56 -10.39 -14.84 4.53
CA GLN A 56 -11.19 -15.10 3.34
C GLN A 56 -10.40 -15.68 2.18
N GLY A 57 -9.12 -15.95 2.37
CA GLY A 57 -8.28 -16.49 1.31
C GLY A 57 -8.00 -15.53 0.17
N ARG A 58 -7.98 -14.23 0.45
CA ARG A 58 -7.69 -13.21 -0.54
C ARG A 58 -6.26 -12.73 -0.43
N ALA A 59 -5.68 -12.37 -1.58
CA ALA A 59 -4.35 -11.78 -1.59
C ALA A 59 -4.41 -10.34 -1.07
N CYS A 60 -3.40 -9.97 -0.28
CA CYS A 60 -3.34 -8.64 0.31
C CYS A 60 -1.89 -8.21 0.51
N LEU A 61 -1.61 -6.95 0.21
CA LEU A 61 -0.29 -6.35 0.35
C LEU A 61 -0.39 -5.11 1.24
N LEU A 62 0.45 -5.06 2.27
CA LEU A 62 0.63 -3.88 3.10
C LEU A 62 2.07 -3.42 2.98
N LEU A 63 2.31 -2.12 3.10
CA LEU A 63 3.69 -1.62 3.04
C LEU A 63 3.86 -0.37 3.89
N ASP A 64 5.13 -0.10 4.23
CA ASP A 64 5.55 1.17 4.81
C ASP A 64 6.32 1.94 3.74
N TYR A 65 5.96 3.20 3.55
CA TYR A 65 6.67 4.04 2.60
C TYR A 65 8.05 4.40 3.13
N SER A 66 9.03 4.54 2.23
CA SER A 66 10.37 4.95 2.63
C SER A 66 10.35 6.35 3.23
N GLY A 67 11.17 6.55 4.25
CA GLY A 67 11.34 7.86 4.85
C GLY A 67 10.10 8.44 5.49
N CYS A 68 9.11 7.61 5.74
CA CYS A 68 7.87 8.09 6.32
C CYS A 68 8.13 8.71 7.69
N GLY A 69 7.63 9.92 7.88
CA GLY A 69 7.77 10.61 9.15
C GLY A 69 9.08 11.31 9.36
N GLN A 70 10.02 11.19 8.45
CA GLN A 70 11.33 11.78 8.61
C GLN A 70 11.54 13.08 7.88
N SER A 71 10.90 13.24 6.76
CA SER A 71 11.19 14.45 6.01
C SER A 71 10.11 15.46 6.22
N ALA A 72 10.57 16.67 6.36
CA ALA A 72 9.72 17.83 6.33
C ALA A 72 9.92 18.46 4.96
N GLY A 73 9.45 19.57 4.73
CA GLY A 73 9.74 20.29 3.50
C GLY A 73 9.01 19.76 2.29
N ASP A 74 9.68 19.13 1.41
CA ASP A 74 9.16 18.79 0.08
C ASP A 74 8.20 17.61 0.07
N PHE A 75 7.42 17.50 1.09
CA PHE A 75 6.52 16.38 1.22
C PHE A 75 5.58 16.21 0.03
N ALA A 76 5.01 17.31 -0.43
CA ALA A 76 3.88 17.23 -1.35
C ALA A 76 4.20 16.55 -2.68
N ASP A 77 5.20 17.07 -3.39
CA ASP A 77 5.44 16.60 -4.74
C ASP A 77 6.40 15.43 -4.82
N GLY A 78 7.62 15.65 -4.34
CA GLY A 78 8.65 14.64 -4.45
C GLY A 78 8.33 13.36 -3.72
N MET A 79 7.74 13.48 -2.53
CA MET A 79 7.49 12.29 -1.71
C MET A 79 6.35 11.43 -2.28
N LEU A 80 5.28 12.05 -2.76
CA LEU A 80 4.19 11.28 -3.32
C LEU A 80 4.62 10.51 -4.56
N SER A 81 5.41 11.12 -5.42
CA SER A 81 5.93 10.44 -6.60
C SER A 81 6.84 9.28 -6.23
N ARG A 82 7.68 9.49 -5.22
CA ARG A 82 8.57 8.44 -4.74
C ARG A 82 7.79 7.27 -4.18
N TRP A 83 6.79 7.55 -3.36
CA TRP A 83 5.98 6.51 -2.76
C TRP A 83 5.14 5.78 -3.80
N ARG A 84 4.64 6.50 -4.80
CA ARG A 84 3.95 5.86 -5.91
C ARG A 84 4.86 4.82 -6.59
N ASP A 85 6.10 5.20 -6.83
CA ASP A 85 7.04 4.29 -7.47
C ASP A 85 7.34 3.07 -6.61
N GLU A 86 7.39 3.26 -5.29
CA GLU A 86 7.59 2.15 -4.36
C GLU A 86 6.42 1.17 -4.41
N VAL A 87 5.20 1.69 -4.41
CA VAL A 87 4.02 0.86 -4.48
C VAL A 87 4.01 0.07 -5.80
N LEU A 88 4.30 0.76 -6.90
CA LEU A 88 4.31 0.11 -8.21
C LEU A 88 5.40 -0.96 -8.29
N ALA A 89 6.55 -0.73 -7.67
CA ALA A 89 7.62 -1.74 -7.66
C ALA A 89 7.19 -3.00 -6.92
N LEU A 90 6.52 -2.85 -5.79
CA LEU A 90 6.02 -4.00 -5.05
C LEU A 90 4.95 -4.74 -5.82
N ILE A 91 4.04 -4.00 -6.45
CA ILE A 91 2.99 -4.63 -7.25
C ILE A 91 3.61 -5.42 -8.40
N ALA A 92 4.60 -4.84 -9.07
CA ALA A 92 5.24 -5.51 -10.20
C ALA A 92 5.98 -6.76 -9.78
N SER A 93 6.54 -6.76 -8.58
CA SER A 93 7.37 -7.87 -8.11
C SER A 93 6.59 -8.99 -7.45
N TYR A 94 5.50 -8.68 -6.76
CA TYR A 94 4.84 -9.67 -5.91
C TYR A 94 3.37 -9.91 -6.23
N VAL A 95 2.73 -9.03 -6.97
CA VAL A 95 1.30 -9.13 -7.24
C VAL A 95 1.07 -9.47 -8.69
N SER A 96 0.25 -10.49 -8.93
CA SER A 96 -0.16 -10.84 -10.29
C SER A 96 -1.66 -10.59 -10.42
N GLY A 97 -2.11 -10.24 -11.63
CA GLY A 97 -3.52 -10.06 -11.90
C GLY A 97 -4.06 -8.73 -11.44
N PRO A 98 -5.39 -8.65 -11.28
CA PRO A 98 -6.05 -7.40 -10.93
C PRO A 98 -5.72 -6.91 -9.53
N VAL A 99 -5.77 -5.59 -9.35
CA VAL A 99 -5.42 -4.92 -8.09
C VAL A 99 -6.60 -4.06 -7.64
N LEU A 100 -6.94 -4.17 -6.36
CA LEU A 100 -7.91 -3.30 -5.72
C LEU A 100 -7.16 -2.42 -4.72
N LEU A 101 -7.11 -1.12 -4.97
CA LEU A 101 -6.39 -0.19 -4.11
C LEU A 101 -7.30 0.29 -2.99
N VAL A 102 -6.75 0.31 -1.77
CA VAL A 102 -7.47 0.80 -0.59
C VAL A 102 -6.61 1.88 0.02
N GLY A 103 -7.03 3.13 -0.08
CA GLY A 103 -6.26 4.26 0.42
C GLY A 103 -6.90 4.89 1.62
N SER A 104 -6.09 5.18 2.64
CA SER A 104 -6.56 5.80 3.86
C SER A 104 -5.91 7.17 4.00
N SER A 105 -6.72 8.20 4.21
CA SER A 105 -6.22 9.56 4.42
C SER A 105 -5.36 10.00 3.23
N MET A 106 -4.10 10.37 3.46
CA MET A 106 -3.16 10.72 2.41
C MET A 106 -2.99 9.58 1.39
N GLY A 107 -3.16 8.33 1.84
CA GLY A 107 -3.13 7.19 0.94
C GLY A 107 -4.19 7.26 -0.15
N GLY A 108 -5.28 7.98 0.10
CA GLY A 108 -6.29 8.19 -0.92
C GLY A 108 -5.78 9.05 -2.08
N TRP A 109 -4.92 10.00 -1.80
CA TRP A 109 -4.29 10.79 -2.87
C TRP A 109 -3.28 9.95 -3.63
N LEU A 110 -2.46 9.21 -2.88
CA LEU A 110 -1.46 8.34 -3.50
C LEU A 110 -2.12 7.28 -4.37
N MET A 111 -3.28 6.80 -3.94
CA MET A 111 -4.05 5.82 -4.68
C MET A 111 -4.34 6.28 -6.10
N LEU A 112 -4.66 7.56 -6.27
CA LEU A 112 -4.96 8.09 -7.60
C LEU A 112 -3.72 8.07 -8.49
N LEU A 113 -2.56 8.39 -7.93
CA LEU A 113 -1.32 8.36 -8.69
C LEU A 113 -0.95 6.94 -9.11
N VAL A 114 -1.14 5.98 -8.21
CA VAL A 114 -0.85 4.59 -8.52
C VAL A 114 -1.81 4.06 -9.58
N ALA A 115 -3.09 4.43 -9.46
CA ALA A 115 -4.12 3.95 -10.37
C ALA A 115 -3.82 4.33 -11.82
N GLU A 116 -3.26 5.50 -12.03
CA GLU A 116 -2.93 5.95 -13.39
C GLU A 116 -1.97 4.99 -14.10
N HIS A 117 -1.14 4.31 -13.34
CA HIS A 117 -0.12 3.43 -13.89
C HIS A 117 -0.56 1.97 -13.98
N LEU A 118 -1.64 1.61 -13.29
CA LEU A 118 -2.13 0.24 -13.33
C LEU A 118 -3.00 -0.04 -14.55
N LYS A 119 -3.69 0.97 -15.04
CA LYS A 119 -4.52 0.88 -16.23
C LYS A 119 -5.49 -0.29 -16.13
N HIS A 120 -5.41 -1.24 -17.07
CA HIS A 120 -6.37 -2.35 -17.09
C HIS A 120 -6.22 -3.32 -15.91
N ARG A 121 -5.13 -3.24 -15.17
CA ARG A 121 -4.98 -4.08 -13.97
C ARG A 121 -5.75 -3.54 -12.78
N LEU A 122 -6.23 -2.32 -12.84
CA LEU A 122 -6.98 -1.72 -11.74
C LEU A 122 -8.39 -2.29 -11.70
N ALA A 123 -8.70 -3.04 -10.64
CA ALA A 123 -10.03 -3.60 -10.46
C ALA A 123 -10.96 -2.61 -9.75
N GLY A 124 -10.41 -1.73 -8.93
CA GLY A 124 -11.21 -0.74 -8.23
C GLY A 124 -10.39 0.03 -7.23
N MET A 125 -11.01 1.02 -6.61
CA MET A 125 -10.39 1.85 -5.59
C MET A 125 -11.38 2.09 -4.47
N ILE A 126 -10.91 2.04 -3.22
CA ILE A 126 -11.72 2.32 -2.05
C ILE A 126 -10.97 3.34 -1.20
N GLY A 127 -11.62 4.47 -0.92
CA GLY A 127 -11.06 5.47 -0.04
C GLY A 127 -11.65 5.33 1.35
N ILE A 128 -10.79 5.30 2.36
CA ILE A 128 -11.22 5.25 3.75
C ILE A 128 -10.85 6.56 4.40
N ALA A 129 -11.88 7.30 4.82
CA ALA A 129 -11.67 8.60 5.47
C ALA A 129 -10.63 9.43 4.72
N PRO A 130 -10.84 9.67 3.43
CA PRO A 130 -9.87 10.47 2.67
C PRO A 130 -9.72 11.83 3.33
N ALA A 131 -8.56 12.46 3.09
CA ALA A 131 -8.28 13.77 3.67
C ALA A 131 -8.60 14.85 2.62
N PRO A 132 -9.85 15.30 2.55
CA PRO A 132 -10.24 16.26 1.51
C PRO A 132 -9.53 17.58 1.65
N ASP A 133 -9.08 17.89 2.86
CA ASP A 133 -8.37 19.13 3.11
C ASP A 133 -6.87 18.95 3.12
N PHE A 134 -6.40 17.86 2.57
CA PHE A 134 -4.99 17.57 2.59
C PHE A 134 -4.30 18.44 1.55
N THR A 135 -3.94 19.58 1.95
CA THR A 135 -3.25 20.53 1.08
C THR A 135 -2.21 21.30 1.87
#